data_287dfb8fb4c0807b0f5aebfa6352be1a
#
_entry.id   287dfb8fb4c0807b0f5aebfa6352be1a
#
_cell.length_a   1.000
_cell.length_b   1.000
_cell.length_c   1.000
_cell.angle_alpha   90.00
_cell.angle_beta   90.00
_cell.angle_gamma   90.00
#
_symmetry.space_group_name_H-M   'P 1'
#
loop_
_entity.id
_entity.type
_entity.pdbx_description
1 polymer ?
#
loop_
_entity_poly.entity_id
_entity_poly.type
_entity_poly.pdbx_seq_one_letter_code
_entity_poly.pdbx_strand_id
1 'polypeptide(L)'
;MTEAILGTATMAETIHQTKYKNLDLAPATPALANAEVEVTNMQRKFVRLRDCLRTVVDNYDYIIIDLPPSLSLLTVNGMIASNYLLLPVQTEFYALEGVAQLLESMKLVMKQANPNLKLLGVLATMYDKRTSLSPQVFAEIKKYFKQLTFSTTIPRNVRVAEAPSHGVPVGVYDKFSKGAKAYKEFTKEVIERTK
;
A
#
# COMPACT_ATOMS: atom_id res chain seq x y z
N MET A 1 -6.46 14.69 4.87
CA MET A 1 -5.57 14.35 3.71
C MET A 1 -5.79 15.28 2.52
N THR A 2 -7.03 15.50 2.08
CA THR A 2 -7.36 16.38 0.95
C THR A 2 -6.79 17.78 1.15
N GLU A 3 -7.06 18.38 2.29
CA GLU A 3 -6.63 19.72 2.67
C GLU A 3 -5.10 19.85 2.68
N ALA A 4 -4.40 18.81 3.16
CA ALA A 4 -2.93 18.81 3.14
C ALA A 4 -2.37 18.80 1.72
N ILE A 5 -2.92 17.96 0.83
CA ILE A 5 -2.48 17.89 -0.57
C ILE A 5 -2.77 19.20 -1.31
N LEU A 6 -3.91 19.83 -1.05
CA LEU A 6 -4.27 21.15 -1.63
C LEU A 6 -3.46 22.31 -0.99
N GLY A 7 -2.89 22.10 0.21
CA GLY A 7 -2.11 23.10 0.91
C GLY A 7 -2.96 24.09 1.73
N THR A 8 -4.21 23.74 2.04
CA THR A 8 -5.11 24.51 2.91
C THR A 8 -4.99 24.13 4.38
N ALA A 9 -4.33 23.01 4.68
CA ALA A 9 -3.94 22.60 6.03
C ALA A 9 -2.56 21.92 6.01
N THR A 10 -1.92 21.81 7.16
CA THR A 10 -0.69 21.03 7.32
C THR A 10 -0.99 19.53 7.39
N MET A 11 -0.01 18.67 7.13
CA MET A 11 -0.18 17.22 7.31
C MET A 11 -0.51 16.88 8.77
N ALA A 12 0.13 17.55 9.72
CA ALA A 12 -0.10 17.33 11.15
C ALA A 12 -1.56 17.57 11.59
N GLU A 13 -2.22 18.59 11.00
CA GLU A 13 -3.62 18.90 11.29
C GLU A 13 -4.59 17.86 10.71
N THR A 14 -4.16 17.05 9.74
CA THR A 14 -4.98 15.99 9.10
C THR A 14 -4.77 14.61 9.72
N ILE A 15 -3.84 14.48 10.66
CA ILE A 15 -3.55 13.23 11.35
C ILE A 15 -4.45 13.10 12.58
N HIS A 16 -5.08 11.96 12.74
CA HIS A 16 -5.92 11.61 13.87
C HIS A 16 -5.33 10.43 14.64
N GLN A 17 -5.20 10.60 15.95
CA GLN A 17 -4.84 9.49 16.83
C GLN A 17 -5.97 8.46 16.83
N THR A 18 -5.61 7.18 16.67
CA THR A 18 -6.57 6.09 16.80
C THR A 18 -6.60 5.57 18.25
N LYS A 19 -7.59 4.74 18.56
CA LYS A 19 -7.64 4.03 19.84
C LYS A 19 -6.55 2.96 20.01
N TYR A 20 -5.78 2.69 18.96
CA TYR A 20 -4.70 1.71 18.96
C TYR A 20 -3.36 2.42 19.23
N LYS A 21 -2.61 1.92 20.21
CA LYS A 21 -1.31 2.47 20.56
C LYS A 21 -0.37 2.47 19.34
N ASN A 22 0.32 3.57 19.12
CA ASN A 22 1.30 3.75 18.04
C ASN A 22 0.72 3.62 16.63
N LEU A 23 -0.57 3.90 16.46
CA LEU A 23 -1.23 3.90 15.15
C LEU A 23 -2.03 5.18 15.00
N ASP A 24 -1.57 6.05 14.12
CA ASP A 24 -2.29 7.25 13.70
C ASP A 24 -2.82 7.07 12.28
N LEU A 25 -3.81 7.86 11.91
CA LEU A 25 -4.47 7.78 10.61
C LEU A 25 -4.64 9.18 10.01
N ALA A 26 -4.18 9.36 8.77
CA ALA A 26 -4.54 10.49 7.93
C ALA A 26 -5.58 10.04 6.89
N PRO A 27 -6.89 10.18 7.18
CA PRO A 27 -7.93 9.61 6.34
C PRO A 27 -8.09 10.39 5.04
N ALA A 28 -8.38 9.65 3.96
CA ALA A 28 -8.91 10.21 2.74
C ALA A 28 -10.45 10.24 2.79
N THR A 29 -11.03 11.20 2.11
CA THR A 29 -12.48 11.29 1.88
C THR A 29 -12.75 11.25 0.37
N PRO A 30 -13.99 11.05 -0.10
CA PRO A 30 -14.33 11.14 -1.51
C PRO A 30 -13.91 12.47 -2.16
N ALA A 31 -13.79 13.55 -1.37
CA ALA A 31 -13.28 14.83 -1.82
C ALA A 31 -11.84 14.76 -2.37
N LEU A 32 -11.03 13.77 -1.97
CA LEU A 32 -9.68 13.59 -2.50
C LEU A 32 -9.68 13.26 -4.00
N ALA A 33 -10.66 12.49 -4.48
CA ALA A 33 -10.78 12.20 -5.90
C ALA A 33 -11.10 13.47 -6.72
N ASN A 34 -11.93 14.35 -6.18
CA ASN A 34 -12.22 15.65 -6.81
C ASN A 34 -11.00 16.58 -6.75
N ALA A 35 -10.26 16.56 -5.65
CA ALA A 35 -9.04 17.36 -5.48
C ALA A 35 -7.93 16.97 -6.49
N GLU A 36 -7.95 15.77 -7.06
CA GLU A 36 -6.99 15.37 -8.10
C GLU A 36 -7.05 16.31 -9.32
N VAL A 37 -8.24 16.78 -9.68
CA VAL A 37 -8.44 17.75 -10.77
C VAL A 37 -7.79 19.09 -10.42
N GLU A 38 -7.95 19.56 -9.19
CA GLU A 38 -7.34 20.80 -8.71
C GLU A 38 -5.81 20.67 -8.68
N VAL A 39 -5.30 19.57 -8.13
CA VAL A 39 -3.86 19.28 -8.04
C VAL A 39 -3.21 19.24 -9.43
N THR A 40 -3.93 18.78 -10.46
CA THR A 40 -3.43 18.75 -11.84
C THR A 40 -3.04 20.14 -12.36
N ASN A 41 -3.69 21.20 -11.90
CA ASN A 41 -3.42 22.58 -12.27
C ASN A 41 -2.42 23.29 -11.34
N MET A 42 -1.98 22.63 -10.25
CA MET A 42 -1.06 23.23 -9.28
C MET A 42 0.40 23.09 -9.71
N GLN A 43 1.23 24.04 -9.26
CA GLN A 43 2.68 23.88 -9.34
C GLN A 43 3.14 22.72 -8.46
N ARG A 44 4.22 22.04 -8.89
CA ARG A 44 4.80 20.92 -8.15
C ARG A 44 3.81 19.75 -7.92
N LYS A 45 2.83 19.57 -8.79
CA LYS A 45 1.71 18.62 -8.68
C LYS A 45 2.12 17.17 -8.39
N PHE A 46 3.29 16.75 -8.83
CA PHE A 46 3.79 15.37 -8.64
C PHE A 46 4.45 15.12 -7.29
N VAL A 47 4.76 16.14 -6.51
CA VAL A 47 5.52 16.02 -5.25
C VAL A 47 4.77 16.54 -4.03
N ARG A 48 3.48 16.85 -4.19
CA ARG A 48 2.63 17.42 -3.14
C ARG A 48 2.65 16.58 -1.87
N LEU A 49 2.39 15.27 -1.99
CA LEU A 49 2.37 14.37 -0.85
C LEU A 49 3.73 14.28 -0.17
N ARG A 50 4.82 14.20 -0.94
CA ARG A 50 6.18 14.20 -0.38
C ARG A 50 6.46 15.46 0.43
N ASP A 51 6.08 16.63 -0.12
CA ASP A 51 6.30 17.90 0.55
C ASP A 51 5.48 17.99 1.85
N CYS A 52 4.23 17.48 1.86
CA CYS A 52 3.41 17.39 3.06
C CYS A 52 4.02 16.47 4.13
N LEU A 53 4.50 15.28 3.73
CA LEU A 53 5.03 14.29 4.66
C LEU A 53 6.34 14.73 5.33
N ARG A 54 7.12 15.62 4.71
CA ARG A 54 8.39 16.11 5.28
C ARG A 54 8.26 16.70 6.67
N THR A 55 7.10 17.25 7.01
CA THR A 55 6.87 17.91 8.30
C THR A 55 6.56 16.93 9.44
N VAL A 56 6.29 15.67 9.13
CA VAL A 56 5.85 14.66 10.09
C VAL A 56 6.63 13.35 10.02
N VAL A 57 7.50 13.16 9.02
CA VAL A 57 8.19 11.89 8.76
C VAL A 57 9.02 11.40 9.94
N ASP A 58 9.64 12.30 10.68
CA ASP A 58 10.51 11.97 11.82
C ASP A 58 9.72 11.49 13.07
N ASN A 59 8.38 11.61 13.03
CA ASN A 59 7.52 11.18 14.14
C ASN A 59 7.12 9.70 14.04
N TYR A 60 7.46 9.01 12.93
CA TYR A 60 6.97 7.67 12.63
C TYR A 60 8.08 6.74 12.19
N ASP A 61 8.08 5.51 12.70
CA ASP A 61 8.97 4.44 12.21
C ASP A 61 8.57 3.97 10.80
N TYR A 62 7.27 3.97 10.51
CA TYR A 62 6.69 3.58 9.22
C TYR A 62 5.52 4.48 8.85
N ILE A 63 5.47 4.88 7.59
CA ILE A 63 4.31 5.53 6.97
C ILE A 63 3.81 4.63 5.85
N ILE A 64 2.58 4.14 5.97
CA ILE A 64 1.95 3.28 4.97
C ILE A 64 0.98 4.13 4.15
N ILE A 65 1.21 4.18 2.84
CA ILE A 65 0.38 4.91 1.89
C ILE A 65 -0.46 3.88 1.12
N ASP A 66 -1.76 3.88 1.37
CA ASP A 66 -2.72 3.07 0.60
C ASP A 66 -3.05 3.79 -0.71
N LEU A 67 -2.82 3.10 -1.83
CA LEU A 67 -2.96 3.66 -3.17
C LEU A 67 -4.01 2.86 -3.98
N PRO A 68 -4.83 3.55 -4.79
CA PRO A 68 -5.72 2.87 -5.72
C PRO A 68 -4.93 2.15 -6.83
N PRO A 69 -5.49 1.12 -7.47
CA PRO A 69 -4.81 0.40 -8.55
C PRO A 69 -4.69 1.22 -9.85
N SER A 70 -5.31 2.38 -9.92
CA SER A 70 -5.23 3.28 -11.08
C SER A 70 -3.91 4.04 -11.11
N LEU A 71 -3.39 4.30 -12.31
CA LEU A 71 -2.20 5.13 -12.54
C LEU A 71 -2.57 6.62 -12.58
N SER A 72 -3.12 7.11 -11.49
CA SER A 72 -3.54 8.50 -11.35
C SER A 72 -2.40 9.39 -10.85
N LEU A 73 -2.61 10.70 -10.87
CA LEU A 73 -1.68 11.68 -10.30
C LEU A 73 -1.42 11.42 -8.81
N LEU A 74 -2.44 10.96 -8.07
CA LEU A 74 -2.32 10.61 -6.65
C LEU A 74 -1.43 9.38 -6.46
N THR A 75 -1.56 8.37 -7.32
CA THR A 75 -0.69 7.19 -7.28
C THR A 75 0.78 7.56 -7.54
N VAL A 76 1.03 8.44 -8.52
CA VAL A 76 2.37 8.98 -8.79
C VAL A 76 2.91 9.75 -7.60
N ASN A 77 2.09 10.60 -6.94
CA ASN A 77 2.47 11.28 -5.70
C ASN A 77 2.88 10.30 -4.59
N GLY A 78 2.10 9.22 -4.42
CA GLY A 78 2.43 8.17 -3.46
C GLY A 78 3.77 7.49 -3.73
N MET A 79 4.03 7.11 -4.99
CA MET A 79 5.31 6.51 -5.37
C MET A 79 6.49 7.49 -5.20
N ILE A 80 6.31 8.77 -5.50
CA ILE A 80 7.36 9.78 -5.33
C ILE A 80 7.65 10.05 -3.86
N ALA A 81 6.66 9.92 -2.99
CA ALA A 81 6.79 10.12 -1.55
C ALA A 81 7.34 8.90 -0.81
N SER A 82 7.41 7.73 -1.45
CA SER A 82 7.74 6.45 -0.81
C SER A 82 9.20 6.05 -0.99
N ASN A 83 9.72 5.28 -0.03
CA ASN A 83 11.00 4.57 -0.14
C ASN A 83 10.81 3.20 -0.81
N TYR A 84 9.68 2.56 -0.55
CA TYR A 84 9.38 1.21 -1.00
C TYR A 84 7.99 1.13 -1.61
N LEU A 85 7.86 0.31 -2.65
CA LEU A 85 6.58 -0.11 -3.21
C LEU A 85 6.35 -1.58 -2.86
N LEU A 86 5.18 -1.90 -2.30
CA LEU A 86 4.73 -3.24 -2.02
C LEU A 86 3.52 -3.54 -2.89
N LEU A 87 3.55 -4.68 -3.57
CA LEU A 87 2.50 -5.09 -4.51
C LEU A 87 1.68 -6.26 -3.95
N PRO A 88 0.48 -6.03 -3.43
CA PRO A 88 -0.45 -7.12 -3.16
C PRO A 88 -1.06 -7.61 -4.48
N VAL A 89 -0.97 -8.92 -4.73
CA VAL A 89 -1.47 -9.56 -5.95
C VAL A 89 -2.40 -10.71 -5.57
N GLN A 90 -3.64 -10.65 -6.01
CA GLN A 90 -4.59 -11.75 -5.79
C GLN A 90 -4.18 -12.96 -6.62
N THR A 91 -4.28 -14.18 -6.05
CA THR A 91 -3.94 -15.42 -6.75
C THR A 91 -5.08 -15.90 -7.66
N GLU A 92 -5.46 -15.05 -8.62
CA GLU A 92 -6.53 -15.25 -9.61
C GLU A 92 -5.99 -15.11 -11.03
N PHE A 93 -6.76 -15.49 -12.05
CA PHE A 93 -6.27 -15.67 -13.43
C PHE A 93 -5.62 -14.41 -14.03
N TYR A 94 -6.20 -13.24 -13.82
CA TYR A 94 -5.66 -11.97 -14.37
C TYR A 94 -4.63 -11.29 -13.45
N ALA A 95 -4.12 -12.00 -12.46
CA ALA A 95 -3.30 -11.43 -11.40
C ALA A 95 -2.06 -10.65 -11.87
N LEU A 96 -1.40 -11.13 -12.94
CA LEU A 96 -0.15 -10.55 -13.43
C LEU A 96 -0.34 -9.45 -14.48
N GLU A 97 -1.53 -9.33 -15.06
CA GLU A 97 -1.77 -8.39 -16.17
C GLU A 97 -1.62 -6.92 -15.74
N GLY A 98 -2.23 -6.55 -14.63
CA GLY A 98 -2.11 -5.19 -14.08
C GLY A 98 -0.75 -4.87 -13.46
N VAL A 99 0.00 -5.89 -13.05
CA VAL A 99 1.31 -5.71 -12.41
C VAL A 99 2.35 -5.15 -13.39
N ALA A 100 2.31 -5.56 -14.66
CA ALA A 100 3.25 -5.09 -15.67
C ALA A 100 3.16 -3.56 -15.87
N GLN A 101 1.95 -3.02 -16.00
CA GLN A 101 1.72 -1.57 -16.15
C GLN A 101 2.20 -0.79 -14.93
N LEU A 102 1.97 -1.32 -13.72
CA LEU A 102 2.41 -0.68 -12.48
C LEU A 102 3.95 -0.64 -12.39
N LEU A 103 4.63 -1.73 -12.78
CA LEU A 103 6.10 -1.77 -12.80
C LEU A 103 6.70 -0.82 -13.84
N GLU A 104 6.07 -0.64 -15.00
CA GLU A 104 6.49 0.36 -15.99
C GLU A 104 6.37 1.77 -15.40
N SER A 105 5.27 2.07 -14.71
CA SER A 105 5.09 3.37 -14.06
C SER A 105 6.07 3.59 -12.91
N MET A 106 6.36 2.56 -12.13
CA MET A 106 7.41 2.62 -11.11
C MET A 106 8.77 2.95 -11.73
N LYS A 107 9.16 2.29 -12.84
CA LYS A 107 10.41 2.58 -13.54
C LYS A 107 10.46 4.04 -14.02
N LEU A 108 9.35 4.56 -14.52
CA LEU A 108 9.26 5.95 -14.95
C LEU A 108 9.45 6.92 -13.78
N VAL A 109 8.79 6.65 -12.65
CA VAL A 109 8.95 7.44 -11.41
C VAL A 109 10.39 7.39 -10.91
N MET A 110 11.01 6.20 -10.88
CA MET A 110 12.41 6.04 -10.49
C MET A 110 13.35 6.87 -11.36
N LYS A 111 13.12 6.86 -12.68
CA LYS A 111 13.97 7.60 -13.63
C LYS A 111 13.81 9.12 -13.52
N GLN A 112 12.62 9.62 -13.25
CA GLN A 112 12.30 11.04 -13.39
C GLN A 112 12.20 11.81 -12.07
N ALA A 113 11.81 11.13 -10.96
CA ALA A 113 11.40 11.86 -9.76
C ALA A 113 11.84 11.24 -8.43
N ASN A 114 12.00 9.91 -8.36
CA ASN A 114 12.41 9.21 -7.12
C ASN A 114 13.35 8.04 -7.43
N PRO A 115 14.64 8.28 -7.67
CA PRO A 115 15.59 7.22 -7.98
C PRO A 115 15.85 6.23 -6.84
N ASN A 116 15.44 6.58 -5.62
CA ASN A 116 15.60 5.75 -4.43
C ASN A 116 14.41 4.81 -4.18
N LEU A 117 13.33 4.92 -4.95
CA LEU A 117 12.18 4.03 -4.82
C LEU A 117 12.59 2.59 -5.15
N LYS A 118 12.28 1.65 -4.26
CA LYS A 118 12.60 0.23 -4.45
C LYS A 118 11.32 -0.61 -4.41
N LEU A 119 11.29 -1.69 -5.19
CA LEU A 119 10.25 -2.71 -5.03
C LEU A 119 10.59 -3.55 -3.78
N LEU A 120 9.81 -3.40 -2.72
CA LEU A 120 9.96 -4.19 -1.48
C LEU A 120 9.63 -5.65 -1.72
N GLY A 121 8.60 -5.91 -2.52
CA GLY A 121 8.22 -7.25 -2.90
C GLY A 121 6.76 -7.37 -3.34
N VAL A 122 6.42 -8.60 -3.71
CA VAL A 122 5.09 -8.99 -4.16
C VAL A 122 4.48 -9.94 -3.14
N LEU A 123 3.31 -9.57 -2.61
CA LEU A 123 2.55 -10.34 -1.63
C LEU A 123 1.38 -11.04 -2.31
N ALA A 124 1.38 -12.37 -2.32
CA ALA A 124 0.24 -13.15 -2.78
C ALA A 124 -0.91 -13.06 -1.77
N THR A 125 -2.07 -12.61 -2.23
CA THR A 125 -3.29 -12.46 -1.43
C THR A 125 -4.42 -13.34 -1.97
N MET A 126 -5.50 -13.48 -1.20
CA MET A 126 -6.65 -14.35 -1.53
C MET A 126 -6.24 -15.79 -1.84
N TYR A 127 -5.10 -16.24 -1.29
CA TYR A 127 -4.55 -17.56 -1.55
C TYR A 127 -5.44 -18.67 -1.00
N ASP A 128 -5.81 -19.62 -1.85
CA ASP A 128 -6.58 -20.81 -1.47
C ASP A 128 -5.92 -22.08 -2.03
N LYS A 129 -5.22 -22.81 -1.16
CA LYS A 129 -4.53 -24.05 -1.51
C LYS A 129 -5.46 -25.20 -1.92
N ARG A 130 -6.77 -25.07 -1.71
CA ARG A 130 -7.76 -26.08 -2.09
C ARG A 130 -8.11 -26.03 -3.58
N THR A 131 -7.81 -24.91 -4.24
CA THR A 131 -7.97 -24.74 -5.67
C THR A 131 -6.67 -25.12 -6.40
N SER A 132 -6.76 -25.51 -7.67
CA SER A 132 -5.58 -25.70 -8.51
C SER A 132 -4.97 -24.38 -8.99
N LEU A 133 -5.81 -23.35 -9.16
CA LEU A 133 -5.43 -22.06 -9.73
C LEU A 133 -4.49 -21.27 -8.81
N SER A 134 -4.84 -21.12 -7.52
CA SER A 134 -4.05 -20.29 -6.60
C SER A 134 -2.58 -20.74 -6.47
N PRO A 135 -2.26 -22.06 -6.30
CA PRO A 135 -0.88 -22.52 -6.29
C PRO A 135 -0.16 -22.29 -7.62
N GLN A 136 -0.85 -22.44 -8.77
CA GLN A 136 -0.26 -22.19 -10.09
C GLN A 136 0.11 -20.72 -10.25
N VAL A 137 -0.83 -19.79 -9.97
CA VAL A 137 -0.57 -18.34 -10.02
C VAL A 137 0.55 -17.95 -9.06
N PHE A 138 0.58 -18.51 -7.86
CA PHE A 138 1.66 -18.25 -6.91
C PHE A 138 3.02 -18.75 -7.41
N ALA A 139 3.06 -19.88 -8.09
CA ALA A 139 4.28 -20.39 -8.71
C ALA A 139 4.78 -19.46 -9.84
N GLU A 140 3.88 -18.93 -10.65
CA GLU A 140 4.23 -17.93 -11.68
C GLU A 140 4.72 -16.60 -11.07
N ILE A 141 4.08 -16.11 -10.00
CA ILE A 141 4.58 -14.96 -9.24
C ILE A 141 6.00 -15.21 -8.75
N LYS A 142 6.27 -16.37 -8.14
CA LYS A 142 7.62 -16.76 -7.67
C LYS A 142 8.64 -16.86 -8.81
N LYS A 143 8.25 -17.42 -9.94
CA LYS A 143 9.12 -17.55 -11.11
C LYS A 143 9.53 -16.18 -11.66
N TYR A 144 8.59 -15.23 -11.72
CA TYR A 144 8.82 -13.89 -12.25
C TYR A 144 9.59 -12.99 -11.28
N PHE A 145 9.14 -12.92 -10.02
CA PHE A 145 9.67 -12.00 -9.02
C PHE A 145 10.76 -12.60 -8.14
N LYS A 146 10.96 -13.92 -8.17
CA LYS A 146 12.02 -14.63 -7.45
C LYS A 146 12.05 -14.23 -5.95
N GLN A 147 13.18 -13.68 -5.51
CA GLN A 147 13.41 -13.26 -4.11
C GLN A 147 12.54 -12.07 -3.67
N LEU A 148 11.97 -11.32 -4.60
CA LEU A 148 11.03 -10.24 -4.29
C LEU A 148 9.64 -10.77 -3.92
N THR A 149 9.34 -12.06 -4.15
CA THR A 149 8.09 -12.65 -3.64
C THR A 149 8.20 -12.87 -2.14
N PHE A 150 7.20 -12.39 -1.39
CA PHE A 150 7.11 -12.72 0.04
C PHE A 150 6.85 -14.22 0.23
N SER A 151 7.47 -14.81 1.26
CA SER A 151 7.23 -16.21 1.60
C SER A 151 5.86 -16.43 2.22
N THR A 152 5.39 -15.45 2.99
CA THR A 152 4.02 -15.42 3.51
C THR A 152 3.01 -15.16 2.40
N THR A 153 1.87 -15.87 2.47
CA THR A 153 0.69 -15.60 1.64
C THR A 153 -0.49 -15.22 2.52
N ILE A 154 -1.32 -14.27 2.09
CA ILE A 154 -2.56 -13.94 2.81
C ILE A 154 -3.69 -14.83 2.28
N PRO A 155 -4.26 -15.71 3.11
CA PRO A 155 -5.31 -16.61 2.66
C PRO A 155 -6.63 -15.88 2.42
N ARG A 156 -7.48 -16.41 1.54
CA ARG A 156 -8.90 -16.05 1.50
C ARG A 156 -9.51 -16.37 2.86
N ASN A 157 -9.98 -15.34 3.58
CA ASN A 157 -10.45 -15.51 4.96
C ASN A 157 -11.60 -14.55 5.27
N VAL A 158 -12.73 -15.11 5.73
CA VAL A 158 -13.95 -14.34 6.05
C VAL A 158 -13.68 -13.28 7.12
N ARG A 159 -12.86 -13.59 8.14
CA ARG A 159 -12.55 -12.65 9.22
C ARG A 159 -11.81 -11.39 8.73
N VAL A 160 -10.97 -11.54 7.70
CA VAL A 160 -10.31 -10.38 7.03
C VAL A 160 -11.35 -9.52 6.30
N ALA A 161 -12.36 -10.13 5.69
CA ALA A 161 -13.42 -9.41 4.99
C ALA A 161 -14.43 -8.75 5.96
N GLU A 162 -14.69 -9.35 7.11
CA GLU A 162 -15.64 -8.84 8.11
C GLU A 162 -15.06 -7.68 8.95
N ALA A 163 -13.77 -7.74 9.31
CA ALA A 163 -13.13 -6.78 10.22
C ALA A 163 -13.37 -5.30 9.84
N PRO A 164 -13.30 -4.89 8.55
CA PRO A 164 -13.58 -3.51 8.15
C PRO A 164 -14.99 -3.04 8.46
N SER A 165 -16.03 -3.91 8.39
CA SER A 165 -17.40 -3.54 8.72
C SER A 165 -17.60 -3.23 10.20
N HIS A 166 -16.67 -3.67 11.05
CA HIS A 166 -16.63 -3.35 12.48
C HIS A 166 -15.64 -2.21 12.80
N GLY A 167 -15.00 -1.62 11.79
CA GLY A 167 -14.03 -0.54 11.97
C GLY A 167 -12.81 -0.93 12.83
N VAL A 168 -12.38 -2.19 12.75
CA VAL A 168 -11.25 -2.73 13.53
C VAL A 168 -10.29 -3.52 12.65
N PRO A 169 -8.97 -3.53 12.97
CA PRO A 169 -8.02 -4.41 12.32
C PRO A 169 -8.34 -5.89 12.56
N VAL A 170 -8.06 -6.76 11.58
CA VAL A 170 -8.31 -8.21 11.72
C VAL A 170 -7.59 -8.83 12.92
N GLY A 171 -6.41 -8.33 13.28
CA GLY A 171 -5.66 -8.78 14.46
C GLY A 171 -6.35 -8.49 15.80
N VAL A 172 -7.29 -7.51 15.81
CA VAL A 172 -8.15 -7.18 16.96
C VAL A 172 -9.49 -7.91 16.85
N TYR A 173 -10.06 -7.96 15.64
CA TYR A 173 -11.34 -8.62 15.38
C TYR A 173 -11.31 -10.11 15.71
N ASP A 174 -10.32 -10.82 15.15
CA ASP A 174 -10.07 -12.24 15.45
C ASP A 174 -8.57 -12.57 15.33
N LYS A 175 -7.84 -12.40 16.43
CA LYS A 175 -6.39 -12.63 16.48
C LYS A 175 -5.98 -14.09 16.22
N PHE A 176 -6.90 -15.03 16.33
CA PHE A 176 -6.64 -16.46 16.12
C PHE A 176 -6.93 -16.90 14.69
N SER A 177 -7.59 -16.07 13.89
CA SER A 177 -7.90 -16.39 12.50
C SER A 177 -6.63 -16.62 11.67
N LYS A 178 -6.78 -17.42 10.61
CA LYS A 178 -5.67 -17.66 9.67
C LYS A 178 -5.21 -16.36 9.01
N GLY A 179 -6.13 -15.44 8.73
CA GLY A 179 -5.82 -14.14 8.17
C GLY A 179 -4.98 -13.28 9.11
N ALA A 180 -5.38 -13.14 10.38
CA ALA A 180 -4.62 -12.36 11.36
C ALA A 180 -3.20 -12.91 11.57
N LYS A 181 -3.06 -14.24 11.67
CA LYS A 181 -1.75 -14.89 11.78
C LYS A 181 -0.88 -14.63 10.55
N ALA A 182 -1.45 -14.74 9.35
CA ALA A 182 -0.73 -14.46 8.11
C ALA A 182 -0.25 -13.01 8.04
N TYR A 183 -1.09 -12.03 8.37
CA TYR A 183 -0.67 -10.62 8.44
C TYR A 183 0.43 -10.38 9.46
N LYS A 184 0.40 -11.07 10.62
CA LYS A 184 1.47 -10.98 11.62
C LYS A 184 2.81 -11.51 11.09
N GLU A 185 2.83 -12.64 10.41
CA GLU A 185 4.07 -13.16 9.80
C GLU A 185 4.54 -12.28 8.65
N PHE A 186 3.63 -11.81 7.82
CA PHE A 186 3.94 -10.85 6.76
C PHE A 186 4.58 -9.56 7.31
N THR A 187 4.07 -9.03 8.42
CA THR A 187 4.65 -7.85 9.08
C THR A 187 6.11 -8.08 9.48
N LYS A 188 6.46 -9.28 9.98
CA LYS A 188 7.85 -9.62 10.29
C LYS A 188 8.74 -9.58 9.05
N GLU A 189 8.29 -10.18 7.94
CA GLU A 189 9.03 -10.14 6.68
C GLU A 189 9.21 -8.69 6.16
N VAL A 190 8.19 -7.83 6.32
CA VAL A 190 8.31 -6.40 5.94
C VAL A 190 9.38 -5.72 6.77
N ILE A 191 9.36 -5.90 8.11
CA ILE A 191 10.34 -5.30 9.02
C ILE A 191 11.77 -5.79 8.69
N GLU A 192 11.94 -7.08 8.39
CA GLU A 192 13.24 -7.64 8.00
C GLU A 192 13.77 -7.08 6.69
N ARG A 193 12.90 -6.84 5.70
CA ARG A 193 13.27 -6.29 4.39
C ARG A 193 13.53 -4.79 4.39
N THR A 194 13.10 -4.07 5.43
CA THR A 194 13.23 -2.60 5.54
C THR A 194 14.31 -2.15 6.53
N LYS A 195 14.97 -3.08 7.20
CA LYS A 195 16.18 -2.84 7.99
C LYS A 195 17.40 -2.68 7.07
#